data_f3551a32bc8f5b2709826ce1e4d65d9c
#
_entry.id   f3551a32bc8f5b2709826ce1e4d65d9c
#
_cell.length_a   1.000
_cell.length_b   1.000
_cell.length_c   1.000
_cell.angle_alpha   90.00
_cell.angle_beta   90.00
_cell.angle_gamma   90.00
#
_symmetry.space_group_name_H-M   'P 1'
#
loop_
_entity.id
_entity.type
_entity.pdbx_description
1 polymer ?
#
loop_
_entity_poly.entity_id
_entity_poly.type
_entity_poly.pdbx_seq_one_letter_code
_entity_poly.pdbx_strand_id
1 'polypeptide(L)'
;MARLLILSLLLGTTALAQDPGAVSPRDIEKAIRKGSEFLKAAPFVPDRTHPCANDLILLTLIHAEVAETNPVFQQYLKNCLDAPLEKTYNVALLAMCLEELDPTGYQQKLAQCAQFLVDNQASNGQWSYGRPTDLKKYPFEGKKEDKKVATPAKTDGARDFTGGLKPKKKPANPILITPTRQTGASGDNSNSQYASLGLRACYDANITIPLEVCHLARRWWIESQGADEADAKVGKDAVGTGPGVTPKVQGWNYTKVGAEGKGPYHAMTAGAVGAVVIFEYLLGKDWKKDNITNAGVNWLGKHFAVNDNLYYMYALERAGMLYGTEKFGEHDWYLEGAKRIVHTQKDDGSWGANAVEEKNTVSTCFAILFLKKATRAIATGDRK
;
A
#
# COMPACT_ATOMS: atom_id res chain seq x y z
N MET A 1 -72.25 13.05 18.84
CA MET A 1 -71.12 12.77 19.72
C MET A 1 -70.19 11.83 18.99
N ALA A 2 -69.14 12.39 18.39
CA ALA A 2 -68.14 11.61 17.66
C ALA A 2 -66.91 11.49 18.55
N ARG A 3 -66.50 10.25 18.87
CA ARG A 3 -65.29 9.95 19.64
C ARG A 3 -64.11 9.86 18.65
N LEU A 4 -63.17 10.78 18.80
CA LEU A 4 -61.86 10.75 18.11
C LEU A 4 -60.97 9.75 18.81
N LEU A 5 -60.53 8.68 18.13
CA LEU A 5 -59.49 7.80 18.59
C LEU A 5 -58.12 8.36 18.09
N ILE A 6 -57.31 8.80 19.02
CA ILE A 6 -55.89 9.17 18.78
C ILE A 6 -55.05 7.89 18.83
N LEU A 7 -54.55 7.47 17.69
CA LEU A 7 -53.58 6.37 17.57
C LEU A 7 -52.18 6.92 17.75
N SER A 8 -51.56 6.77 18.92
CA SER A 8 -50.18 7.12 19.18
C SER A 8 -49.26 6.06 18.59
N LEU A 9 -48.58 6.42 17.49
CA LEU A 9 -47.50 5.62 16.90
C LEU A 9 -46.27 5.76 17.78
N LEU A 10 -45.95 4.72 18.55
CA LEU A 10 -44.65 4.57 19.22
C LEU A 10 -43.63 4.12 18.18
N LEU A 11 -42.83 5.08 17.68
CA LEU A 11 -41.59 4.81 16.95
C LEU A 11 -40.56 4.26 17.92
N GLY A 12 -40.51 2.94 18.03
CA GLY A 12 -39.43 2.24 18.70
C GLY A 12 -38.16 2.38 17.89
N THR A 13 -37.26 3.24 18.31
CA THR A 13 -35.86 3.22 17.85
C THR A 13 -35.22 1.96 18.37
N THR A 14 -35.12 0.93 17.54
CA THR A 14 -34.26 -0.21 17.81
C THR A 14 -32.82 0.29 17.79
N ALA A 15 -32.28 0.56 18.97
CA ALA A 15 -30.84 0.68 19.14
C ALA A 15 -30.26 -0.68 18.73
N LEU A 16 -29.59 -0.73 17.59
CA LEU A 16 -28.78 -1.88 17.22
C LEU A 16 -27.78 -2.08 18.35
N ALA A 17 -27.88 -3.22 19.04
CA ALA A 17 -26.92 -3.61 20.05
C ALA A 17 -25.53 -3.60 19.42
N GLN A 18 -24.66 -2.68 19.84
CA GLN A 18 -23.27 -2.68 19.42
C GLN A 18 -22.63 -3.99 19.88
N ASP A 19 -21.97 -4.69 18.95
CA ASP A 19 -21.11 -5.84 19.28
C ASP A 19 -20.16 -5.39 20.41
N PRO A 20 -20.13 -6.06 21.58
CA PRO A 20 -19.29 -5.64 22.71
C PRO A 20 -17.79 -5.66 22.42
N GLY A 21 -17.40 -6.11 21.23
CA GLY A 21 -16.03 -6.04 20.72
C GLY A 21 -15.84 -5.09 19.53
N ALA A 22 -16.86 -4.30 19.16
CA ALA A 22 -16.74 -3.35 18.06
C ALA A 22 -15.76 -2.21 18.41
N VAL A 23 -14.86 -1.90 17.49
CA VAL A 23 -13.90 -0.80 17.63
C VAL A 23 -14.50 0.45 16.98
N SER A 24 -14.59 1.52 17.76
CA SER A 24 -15.13 2.80 17.27
C SER A 24 -14.06 3.60 16.48
N PRO A 25 -14.46 4.53 15.60
CA PRO A 25 -13.53 5.45 14.97
C PRO A 25 -12.63 6.20 15.98
N ARG A 26 -13.16 6.53 17.16
CA ARG A 26 -12.39 7.17 18.24
C ARG A 26 -11.29 6.27 18.80
N ASP A 27 -11.54 4.96 18.91
CA ASP A 27 -10.53 4.00 19.37
C ASP A 27 -9.41 3.88 18.36
N ILE A 28 -9.75 3.86 17.07
CA ILE A 28 -8.79 3.84 15.97
C ILE A 28 -7.91 5.10 16.00
N GLU A 29 -8.51 6.29 16.07
CA GLU A 29 -7.77 7.55 16.15
C GLU A 29 -6.88 7.63 17.40
N LYS A 30 -7.37 7.16 18.56
CA LYS A 30 -6.60 7.08 19.79
C LYS A 30 -5.40 6.16 19.63
N ALA A 31 -5.57 5.00 18.99
CA ALA A 31 -4.51 4.05 18.75
C ALA A 31 -3.45 4.63 17.79
N ILE A 32 -3.87 5.27 16.70
CA ILE A 32 -2.97 5.95 15.75
C ILE A 32 -2.16 7.03 16.48
N ARG A 33 -2.82 7.89 17.29
CA ARG A 33 -2.13 8.94 18.04
C ARG A 33 -1.09 8.37 19.01
N LYS A 34 -1.44 7.35 19.80
CA LYS A 34 -0.48 6.70 20.72
C LYS A 34 0.72 6.12 19.96
N GLY A 35 0.47 5.42 18.84
CA GLY A 35 1.53 4.88 18.01
C GLY A 35 2.41 5.96 17.39
N SER A 36 1.84 7.08 16.99
CA SER A 36 2.59 8.24 16.47
C SER A 36 3.48 8.87 17.53
N GLU A 37 3.01 8.97 18.79
CA GLU A 37 3.83 9.44 19.91
C GLU A 37 4.99 8.48 20.17
N PHE A 38 4.74 7.16 20.14
CA PHE A 38 5.81 6.17 20.24
C PHE A 38 6.87 6.37 19.15
N LEU A 39 6.47 6.52 17.87
CA LEU A 39 7.40 6.72 16.75
C LEU A 39 8.20 8.02 16.88
N LYS A 40 7.60 9.09 17.40
CA LYS A 40 8.29 10.38 17.65
C LYS A 40 9.28 10.32 18.80
N ALA A 41 9.07 9.44 19.78
CA ALA A 41 9.95 9.25 20.93
C ALA A 41 11.02 8.15 20.68
N ALA A 42 10.80 7.28 19.67
CA ALA A 42 11.74 6.21 19.36
C ALA A 42 13.11 6.78 18.94
N PRO A 43 14.21 6.17 19.37
CA PRO A 43 15.53 6.59 18.92
C PRO A 43 15.63 6.41 17.40
N PHE A 44 16.41 7.28 16.77
CA PHE A 44 16.71 7.17 15.35
C PHE A 44 17.31 5.79 15.01
N VAL A 45 16.66 5.07 14.09
CA VAL A 45 17.11 3.73 13.68
C VAL A 45 18.12 3.87 12.53
N PRO A 46 19.39 3.48 12.72
CA PRO A 46 20.35 3.46 11.63
C PRO A 46 19.88 2.47 10.54
N ASP A 47 20.00 2.85 9.26
CA ASP A 47 19.61 2.02 8.12
C ASP A 47 20.31 0.65 8.01
N ARG A 48 21.27 0.37 8.88
CA ARG A 48 22.04 -0.88 8.86
C ARG A 48 21.26 -2.09 9.36
N THR A 49 20.34 -1.90 10.29
CA THR A 49 19.58 -2.98 10.95
C THR A 49 18.22 -3.22 10.27
N HIS A 50 17.56 -2.15 9.84
CA HIS A 50 16.35 -2.21 9.01
C HIS A 50 16.48 -1.20 7.86
N PRO A 51 16.86 -1.65 6.66
CA PRO A 51 17.21 -0.77 5.56
C PRO A 51 16.11 0.19 5.10
N CYS A 52 14.86 -0.08 5.44
CA CYS A 52 13.71 0.77 5.06
C CYS A 52 13.07 1.51 6.23
N ALA A 53 13.65 1.47 7.43
CA ALA A 53 12.98 1.99 8.62
C ALA A 53 12.72 3.49 8.54
N ASN A 54 13.69 4.28 8.08
CA ASN A 54 13.55 5.74 8.01
C ASN A 54 12.46 6.18 7.03
N ASP A 55 12.44 5.61 5.83
CA ASP A 55 11.44 5.90 4.81
C ASP A 55 10.05 5.41 5.25
N LEU A 56 9.97 4.26 5.92
CA LEU A 56 8.73 3.72 6.44
C LEU A 56 8.17 4.57 7.60
N ILE A 57 9.03 5.05 8.50
CA ILE A 57 8.63 5.96 9.58
C ILE A 57 8.14 7.27 8.99
N LEU A 58 8.87 7.86 8.04
CA LEU A 58 8.45 9.10 7.37
C LEU A 58 7.07 8.93 6.72
N LEU A 59 6.86 7.86 5.96
CA LEU A 59 5.57 7.55 5.33
C LEU A 59 4.46 7.46 6.38
N THR A 60 4.76 6.83 7.52
CA THR A 60 3.80 6.68 8.61
C THR A 60 3.46 8.03 9.26
N LEU A 61 4.46 8.88 9.51
CA LEU A 61 4.24 10.22 10.07
C LEU A 61 3.41 11.10 9.14
N ILE A 62 3.61 10.99 7.81
CA ILE A 62 2.80 11.67 6.80
C ILE A 62 1.34 11.24 6.91
N HIS A 63 1.08 9.94 6.91
CA HIS A 63 -0.29 9.41 6.98
C HIS A 63 -0.94 9.59 8.36
N ALA A 64 -0.14 9.66 9.42
CA ALA A 64 -0.61 10.00 10.77
C ALA A 64 -0.87 11.50 10.95
N GLU A 65 -0.67 12.31 9.90
CA GLU A 65 -0.90 13.76 9.89
C GLU A 65 -0.06 14.53 10.90
N VAL A 66 1.15 14.02 11.17
CA VAL A 66 2.14 14.77 11.99
C VAL A 66 2.54 16.00 11.18
N ALA A 67 2.51 17.16 11.85
CA ALA A 67 2.85 18.43 11.20
C ALA A 67 4.26 18.38 10.61
N GLU A 68 4.42 18.85 9.38
CA GLU A 68 5.74 18.91 8.70
C GLU A 68 6.75 19.78 9.48
N THR A 69 6.27 20.74 10.29
CA THR A 69 7.12 21.57 11.17
C THR A 69 7.63 20.81 12.39
N ASN A 70 7.16 19.58 12.65
CA ASN A 70 7.63 18.79 13.78
C ASN A 70 9.12 18.43 13.59
N PRO A 71 9.99 18.67 14.61
CA PRO A 71 11.43 18.40 14.46
C PRO A 71 11.77 16.97 14.09
N VAL A 72 11.01 15.98 14.59
CA VAL A 72 11.21 14.57 14.28
C VAL A 72 10.85 14.29 12.83
N PHE A 73 9.74 14.86 12.34
CA PHE A 73 9.33 14.78 10.94
C PHE A 73 10.43 15.34 10.02
N GLN A 74 10.93 16.55 10.32
CA GLN A 74 11.99 17.19 9.55
C GLN A 74 13.29 16.38 9.54
N GLN A 75 13.63 15.75 10.67
CA GLN A 75 14.81 14.89 10.75
C GLN A 75 14.69 13.69 9.81
N TYR A 76 13.54 12.97 9.82
CA TYR A 76 13.33 11.83 8.93
C TYR A 76 13.28 12.26 7.47
N LEU A 77 12.59 13.36 7.15
CA LEU A 77 12.54 13.89 5.78
C LEU A 77 13.95 14.22 5.26
N LYS A 78 14.75 14.92 6.07
CA LYS A 78 16.14 15.24 5.71
C LYS A 78 16.95 13.97 5.47
N ASN A 79 16.89 12.99 6.37
CA ASN A 79 17.65 11.76 6.26
C ASN A 79 17.28 10.97 4.99
N CYS A 80 15.99 10.87 4.68
CA CYS A 80 15.52 10.17 3.48
C CYS A 80 15.92 10.91 2.18
N LEU A 81 15.93 12.24 2.18
CA LEU A 81 16.36 13.04 1.02
C LEU A 81 17.87 12.96 0.78
N ASP A 82 18.66 12.90 1.86
CA ASP A 82 20.14 12.85 1.80
C ASP A 82 20.67 11.43 1.55
N ALA A 83 19.85 10.41 1.81
CA ALA A 83 20.24 9.01 1.61
C ALA A 83 20.49 8.69 0.13
N PRO A 84 21.51 7.87 -0.17
CA PRO A 84 21.74 7.42 -1.54
C PRO A 84 20.63 6.48 -2.00
N LEU A 85 20.29 6.52 -3.30
CA LEU A 85 19.34 5.59 -3.91
C LEU A 85 20.02 4.25 -4.21
N GLU A 86 19.95 3.32 -3.27
CA GLU A 86 20.71 2.05 -3.35
C GLU A 86 19.84 0.81 -3.20
N LYS A 87 18.69 0.92 -2.49
CA LYS A 87 17.86 -0.24 -2.16
C LYS A 87 16.43 -0.04 -2.61
N THR A 88 15.85 -1.07 -3.21
CA THR A 88 14.50 -1.06 -3.77
C THR A 88 13.45 -0.61 -2.77
N TYR A 89 13.48 -1.12 -1.54
CA TYR A 89 12.52 -0.72 -0.50
C TYR A 89 12.60 0.76 -0.15
N ASN A 90 13.82 1.26 0.11
CA ASN A 90 14.03 2.66 0.46
C ASN A 90 13.56 3.59 -0.65
N VAL A 91 13.97 3.31 -1.89
CA VAL A 91 13.62 4.15 -3.04
C VAL A 91 12.11 4.13 -3.31
N ALA A 92 11.48 2.97 -3.19
CA ALA A 92 10.03 2.86 -3.36
C ALA A 92 9.25 3.62 -2.27
N LEU A 93 9.64 3.47 -1.01
CA LEU A 93 9.03 4.19 0.11
C LEU A 93 9.29 5.70 0.02
N LEU A 94 10.52 6.10 -0.33
CA LEU A 94 10.85 7.52 -0.58
C LEU A 94 9.95 8.10 -1.67
N ALA A 95 9.77 7.40 -2.79
CA ALA A 95 8.87 7.85 -3.85
C ALA A 95 7.43 8.03 -3.35
N MET A 96 6.92 7.12 -2.53
CA MET A 96 5.60 7.24 -1.91
C MET A 96 5.52 8.45 -0.98
N CYS A 97 6.55 8.69 -0.14
CA CYS A 97 6.61 9.87 0.74
C CYS A 97 6.58 11.18 -0.05
N LEU A 98 7.39 11.29 -1.08
CA LEU A 98 7.54 12.52 -1.87
C LEU A 98 6.29 12.82 -2.70
N GLU A 99 5.63 11.79 -3.23
CA GLU A 99 4.35 11.95 -3.92
C GLU A 99 3.25 12.39 -2.95
N GLU A 100 3.24 11.87 -1.72
CA GLU A 100 2.27 12.30 -0.70
C GLU A 100 2.52 13.72 -0.18
N LEU A 101 3.77 14.17 -0.10
CA LEU A 101 4.12 15.51 0.37
C LEU A 101 3.88 16.58 -0.70
N ASP A 102 4.60 16.51 -1.80
CA ASP A 102 4.52 17.49 -2.89
C ASP A 102 5.06 16.90 -4.20
N PRO A 103 4.20 16.29 -5.02
CA PRO A 103 4.62 15.67 -6.28
C PRO A 103 5.23 16.67 -7.27
N THR A 104 4.89 17.96 -7.16
CA THR A 104 5.44 19.00 -8.03
C THR A 104 6.82 19.45 -7.56
N GLY A 105 6.96 19.79 -6.28
CA GLY A 105 8.23 20.24 -5.72
C GLY A 105 9.30 19.15 -5.69
N TYR A 106 8.90 17.89 -5.61
CA TYR A 106 9.82 16.75 -5.59
C TYR A 106 9.89 15.98 -6.91
N GLN A 107 9.28 16.47 -7.99
CA GLN A 107 9.20 15.74 -9.27
C GLN A 107 10.55 15.23 -9.77
N GLN A 108 11.62 16.03 -9.63
CA GLN A 108 12.96 15.64 -10.03
C GLN A 108 13.51 14.47 -9.19
N LYS A 109 13.33 14.51 -7.88
CA LYS A 109 13.75 13.41 -7.02
C LYS A 109 12.91 12.15 -7.27
N LEU A 110 11.62 12.30 -7.55
CA LEU A 110 10.73 11.22 -7.99
C LEU A 110 11.18 10.62 -9.32
N ALA A 111 11.65 11.43 -10.28
CA ALA A 111 12.22 10.94 -11.52
C ALA A 111 13.52 10.14 -11.29
N GLN A 112 14.36 10.55 -10.34
CA GLN A 112 15.52 9.77 -9.92
C GLN A 112 15.12 8.44 -9.28
N CYS A 113 14.08 8.42 -8.43
CA CYS A 113 13.52 7.19 -7.87
C CYS A 113 13.00 6.25 -8.97
N ALA A 114 12.26 6.80 -9.96
CA ALA A 114 11.75 6.04 -11.10
C ALA A 114 12.89 5.46 -11.94
N GLN A 115 13.94 6.24 -12.24
CA GLN A 115 15.11 5.75 -12.98
C GLN A 115 15.81 4.62 -12.23
N PHE A 116 16.02 4.78 -10.91
CA PHE A 116 16.57 3.71 -10.08
C PHE A 116 15.73 2.43 -10.18
N LEU A 117 14.41 2.53 -9.99
CA LEU A 117 13.52 1.36 -10.02
C LEU A 117 13.51 0.70 -11.40
N VAL A 118 13.45 1.46 -12.47
CA VAL A 118 13.49 0.95 -13.84
C VAL A 118 14.81 0.24 -14.14
N ASP A 119 15.94 0.83 -13.76
CA ASP A 119 17.27 0.28 -13.98
C ASP A 119 17.58 -0.95 -13.09
N ASN A 120 16.83 -1.15 -12.02
CA ASN A 120 17.01 -2.27 -11.11
C ASN A 120 16.02 -3.41 -11.34
N GLN A 121 15.20 -3.36 -12.39
CA GLN A 121 14.39 -4.49 -12.78
C GLN A 121 15.29 -5.64 -13.28
N ALA A 122 15.07 -6.84 -12.79
CA ALA A 122 15.74 -8.05 -13.25
C ALA A 122 15.17 -8.52 -14.61
N SER A 123 15.93 -9.35 -15.33
CA SER A 123 15.53 -9.84 -16.66
C SER A 123 14.25 -10.69 -16.67
N ASN A 124 13.90 -11.29 -15.52
CA ASN A 124 12.65 -12.03 -15.36
C ASN A 124 11.45 -11.13 -14.94
N GLY A 125 11.65 -9.85 -14.73
CA GLY A 125 10.61 -8.89 -14.37
C GLY A 125 10.47 -8.58 -12.88
N GLN A 126 11.23 -9.25 -12.03
CA GLN A 126 11.27 -8.98 -10.58
C GLN A 126 12.21 -7.83 -10.23
N TRP A 127 12.23 -7.50 -8.94
CA TRP A 127 13.24 -6.67 -8.28
C TRP A 127 13.90 -7.43 -7.15
N SER A 128 15.19 -7.21 -6.96
CA SER A 128 15.97 -7.59 -5.78
C SER A 128 16.22 -6.36 -4.89
N TYR A 129 17.16 -6.46 -3.96
CA TYR A 129 17.51 -5.33 -3.08
C TYR A 129 18.00 -4.07 -3.84
N GLY A 130 18.45 -4.23 -5.07
CA GLY A 130 18.90 -3.13 -5.90
C GLY A 130 20.42 -2.90 -5.86
N ARG A 131 20.88 -2.02 -6.74
CA ARG A 131 22.26 -1.52 -6.84
C ARG A 131 22.20 -0.04 -7.20
N PRO A 132 23.15 0.79 -6.72
CA PRO A 132 23.19 2.20 -7.04
C PRO A 132 23.10 2.45 -8.56
N THR A 133 22.31 3.45 -8.96
CA THR A 133 22.22 3.95 -10.33
C THR A 133 23.06 5.20 -10.44
N ASP A 134 23.84 5.33 -11.51
CA ASP A 134 24.61 6.57 -11.81
C ASP A 134 23.66 7.66 -12.31
N LEU A 135 23.06 8.37 -11.37
CA LEU A 135 22.10 9.43 -11.65
C LEU A 135 22.69 10.69 -12.30
N LYS A 136 24.04 10.82 -12.33
CA LYS A 136 24.71 11.92 -13.02
C LYS A 136 24.50 11.86 -14.54
N LYS A 137 24.22 10.68 -15.08
CA LYS A 137 23.87 10.47 -16.50
C LYS A 137 22.47 10.95 -16.86
N TYR A 138 21.64 11.25 -15.86
CA TYR A 138 20.24 11.66 -16.01
C TYR A 138 20.02 12.99 -15.30
N PRO A 139 20.54 14.10 -15.86
CA PRO A 139 20.23 15.42 -15.32
C PRO A 139 18.76 15.70 -15.62
N PHE A 140 17.91 15.42 -14.66
CA PHE A 140 16.53 15.87 -14.71
C PHE A 140 16.52 17.35 -14.38
N GLU A 141 16.59 18.20 -15.41
CA GLU A 141 16.51 19.64 -15.26
C GLU A 141 15.06 20.04 -15.00
N GLY A 142 14.69 20.10 -13.73
CA GLY A 142 13.45 20.75 -13.30
C GLY A 142 13.71 22.23 -13.01
N LYS A 143 12.77 23.09 -13.37
CA LYS A 143 12.76 24.45 -12.87
C LYS A 143 12.71 24.38 -11.34
N LYS A 144 13.67 25.01 -10.67
CA LYS A 144 13.58 25.32 -9.24
C LYS A 144 12.42 26.29 -9.08
N GLU A 145 11.23 25.77 -8.77
CA GLU A 145 10.17 26.63 -8.23
C GLU A 145 10.53 26.91 -6.78
N ASP A 146 10.56 28.19 -6.42
CA ASP A 146 10.76 28.62 -5.05
C ASP A 146 9.71 27.94 -4.16
N LYS A 147 10.19 27.13 -3.20
CA LYS A 147 9.36 26.40 -2.26
C LYS A 147 8.54 27.40 -1.44
N LYS A 148 7.30 27.63 -1.84
CA LYS A 148 6.28 28.03 -0.88
C LYS A 148 5.92 26.77 -0.11
N VAL A 149 6.30 26.72 1.16
CA VAL A 149 5.84 25.70 2.11
C VAL A 149 4.33 25.64 2.00
N ALA A 150 3.83 24.58 1.39
CA ALA A 150 2.40 24.39 1.28
C ALA A 150 1.85 24.14 2.68
N THR A 151 0.98 25.03 3.13
CA THR A 151 0.21 24.81 4.36
C THR A 151 -0.63 23.54 4.15
N PRO A 152 -0.58 22.54 5.05
CA PRO A 152 -1.35 21.34 4.88
C PRO A 152 -2.82 21.69 4.72
N ALA A 153 -3.44 21.23 3.64
CA ALA A 153 -4.88 21.32 3.51
C ALA A 153 -5.47 20.47 4.63
N LYS A 154 -6.22 21.11 5.55
CA LYS A 154 -7.01 20.39 6.55
C LYS A 154 -7.97 19.46 5.83
N THR A 155 -7.70 18.16 5.85
CA THR A 155 -8.63 17.14 5.40
C THR A 155 -9.47 16.72 6.59
N ASP A 156 -10.59 17.43 6.82
CA ASP A 156 -11.65 16.95 7.68
C ASP A 156 -12.36 15.80 6.96
N GLY A 157 -12.21 14.60 7.46
CA GLY A 157 -13.03 13.49 7.01
C GLY A 157 -12.35 12.13 7.07
N ALA A 158 -13.04 11.14 7.64
CA ALA A 158 -12.67 9.75 7.57
C ALA A 158 -12.54 9.34 6.08
N ARG A 159 -11.45 8.67 5.71
CA ARG A 159 -11.26 8.11 4.38
C ARG A 159 -12.25 6.97 4.20
N ASP A 160 -13.17 7.12 3.28
CA ASP A 160 -14.04 6.04 2.83
C ASP A 160 -13.50 5.42 1.52
N PHE A 161 -14.08 4.32 1.10
CA PHE A 161 -13.70 3.67 -0.16
C PHE A 161 -13.99 4.51 -1.40
N THR A 162 -14.95 5.43 -1.31
CA THR A 162 -15.37 6.31 -2.40
C THR A 162 -14.65 7.64 -2.34
N GLY A 163 -14.14 8.01 -1.15
CA GLY A 163 -13.56 9.31 -0.82
C GLY A 163 -12.09 9.29 -0.44
N GLY A 164 -11.32 8.27 -0.85
CA GLY A 164 -9.86 8.28 -0.67
C GLY A 164 -9.28 9.66 -0.93
N LEU A 165 -8.11 9.99 -0.39
CA LEU A 165 -7.46 11.29 -0.58
C LEU A 165 -7.70 11.80 -2.00
N LYS A 166 -8.25 13.02 -2.14
CA LYS A 166 -8.47 13.63 -3.45
C LYS A 166 -7.20 13.50 -4.27
N PRO A 167 -7.29 13.09 -5.55
CA PRO A 167 -6.11 13.00 -6.40
C PRO A 167 -5.37 14.33 -6.35
N LYS A 168 -4.08 14.29 -6.04
CA LYS A 168 -3.26 15.49 -6.08
C LYS A 168 -3.13 15.93 -7.54
N LYS A 169 -3.07 17.23 -7.75
CA LYS A 169 -2.84 17.76 -9.09
C LYS A 169 -1.49 17.25 -9.60
N LYS A 170 -1.51 16.51 -10.69
CA LYS A 170 -0.28 16.06 -11.36
C LYS A 170 0.54 17.26 -11.81
N PRO A 171 1.88 17.20 -11.72
CA PRO A 171 2.75 18.19 -12.36
C PRO A 171 2.41 18.34 -13.84
N ALA A 172 2.51 19.57 -14.37
CA ALA A 172 2.09 19.85 -15.74
C ALA A 172 2.98 19.19 -16.80
N ASN A 173 4.28 19.11 -16.54
CA ASN A 173 5.26 18.58 -17.49
C ASN A 173 5.61 17.13 -17.17
N PRO A 174 5.44 16.18 -18.11
CA PRO A 174 5.87 14.82 -17.91
C PRO A 174 7.40 14.70 -17.96
N ILE A 175 7.95 13.78 -17.15
CA ILE A 175 9.35 13.37 -17.26
C ILE A 175 9.38 11.93 -17.80
N LEU A 176 10.14 11.73 -18.88
CA LEU A 176 10.31 10.42 -19.52
C LEU A 176 11.48 9.68 -18.89
N ILE A 177 11.26 8.42 -18.53
CA ILE A 177 12.31 7.51 -18.04
C ILE A 177 12.65 6.51 -19.13
N THR A 178 13.93 6.25 -19.34
CA THR A 178 14.42 5.26 -20.28
C THR A 178 15.23 4.20 -19.55
N PRO A 179 14.94 2.89 -19.70
CA PRO A 179 15.77 1.85 -19.13
C PRO A 179 17.18 1.90 -19.70
N THR A 180 18.18 1.86 -18.82
CA THR A 180 19.59 1.87 -19.23
C THR A 180 20.31 0.59 -18.94
N ARG A 181 19.74 -0.23 -18.05
CA ARG A 181 20.27 -1.54 -17.65
C ARG A 181 19.17 -2.39 -17.08
N GLN A 182 19.45 -3.68 -16.95
CA GLN A 182 18.72 -4.63 -16.10
C GLN A 182 19.66 -5.16 -15.03
N THR A 183 19.15 -5.44 -13.83
CA THR A 183 19.96 -5.84 -12.69
C THR A 183 19.72 -7.31 -12.34
N GLY A 184 20.62 -8.19 -12.79
CA GLY A 184 20.57 -9.61 -12.47
C GLY A 184 19.50 -10.40 -13.24
N ALA A 185 19.37 -11.69 -12.91
CA ALA A 185 18.45 -12.59 -13.57
C ALA A 185 17.08 -12.70 -12.87
N SER A 186 17.07 -12.47 -11.54
CA SER A 186 15.87 -12.63 -10.71
C SER A 186 15.92 -11.71 -9.48
N GLY A 187 14.81 -11.62 -8.80
CA GLY A 187 14.64 -10.97 -7.52
C GLY A 187 13.71 -11.78 -6.61
N ASP A 188 12.88 -11.10 -5.84
CA ASP A 188 11.86 -11.69 -4.98
C ASP A 188 10.57 -10.87 -5.02
N ASN A 189 9.47 -11.49 -4.62
CA ASN A 189 8.15 -10.87 -4.67
C ASN A 189 7.96 -9.80 -3.60
N SER A 190 8.75 -9.83 -2.54
CA SER A 190 8.72 -8.81 -1.49
C SER A 190 9.30 -7.47 -1.99
N ASN A 191 10.47 -7.49 -2.63
CA ASN A 191 11.01 -6.30 -3.30
C ASN A 191 10.15 -5.84 -4.47
N SER A 192 9.62 -6.79 -5.25
CA SER A 192 8.82 -6.49 -6.45
C SER A 192 7.51 -5.79 -6.14
N GLN A 193 6.82 -6.13 -5.05
CA GLN A 193 5.60 -5.41 -4.65
C GLN A 193 5.91 -3.96 -4.22
N TYR A 194 7.04 -3.71 -3.52
CA TYR A 194 7.41 -2.35 -3.16
C TYR A 194 7.85 -1.54 -4.38
N ALA A 195 8.59 -2.15 -5.31
CA ALA A 195 8.91 -1.50 -6.58
C ALA A 195 7.66 -1.04 -7.34
N SER A 196 6.60 -1.86 -7.36
CA SER A 196 5.32 -1.47 -8.00
C SER A 196 4.68 -0.24 -7.34
N LEU A 197 4.71 -0.15 -6.00
CA LEU A 197 4.20 1.01 -5.26
C LEU A 197 4.99 2.28 -5.57
N GLY A 198 6.33 2.17 -5.58
CA GLY A 198 7.20 3.29 -5.92
C GLY A 198 7.00 3.76 -7.37
N LEU A 199 6.89 2.84 -8.33
CA LEU A 199 6.61 3.18 -9.73
C LEU A 199 5.24 3.83 -9.90
N ARG A 200 4.21 3.40 -9.15
CA ARG A 200 2.91 4.06 -9.13
C ARG A 200 3.03 5.50 -8.60
N ALA A 201 3.71 5.71 -7.48
CA ALA A 201 3.91 7.05 -6.93
C ALA A 201 4.61 7.98 -7.93
N CYS A 202 5.63 7.48 -8.63
CA CYS A 202 6.29 8.21 -9.70
C CYS A 202 5.33 8.53 -10.87
N TYR A 203 4.51 7.56 -11.30
CA TYR A 203 3.51 7.78 -12.35
C TYR A 203 2.46 8.81 -11.94
N ASP A 204 2.01 8.79 -10.69
CA ASP A 204 1.05 9.75 -10.15
C ASP A 204 1.66 11.17 -10.09
N ALA A 205 2.99 11.28 -9.99
CA ALA A 205 3.75 12.53 -10.13
C ALA A 205 4.09 12.90 -11.59
N ASN A 206 3.37 12.36 -12.58
CA ASN A 206 3.56 12.61 -14.02
C ASN A 206 4.96 12.21 -14.55
N ILE A 207 5.48 11.08 -14.07
CA ILE A 207 6.68 10.47 -14.60
C ILE A 207 6.25 9.28 -15.47
N THR A 208 6.65 9.27 -16.73
CA THR A 208 6.28 8.23 -17.68
C THR A 208 7.14 6.99 -17.46
N ILE A 209 6.52 5.93 -16.99
CA ILE A 209 7.18 4.63 -16.80
C ILE A 209 7.14 3.86 -18.13
N PRO A 210 8.27 3.32 -18.61
CA PRO A 210 8.33 2.55 -19.85
C PRO A 210 7.40 1.34 -19.81
N LEU A 211 6.59 1.15 -20.85
CA LEU A 211 5.61 0.07 -20.92
C LEU A 211 6.25 -1.33 -20.88
N GLU A 212 7.46 -1.48 -21.43
CA GLU A 212 8.21 -2.72 -21.38
C GLU A 212 8.53 -3.17 -19.95
N VAL A 213 8.80 -2.22 -19.03
CA VAL A 213 8.99 -2.50 -17.60
C VAL A 213 7.71 -3.07 -16.99
N CYS A 214 6.58 -2.44 -17.30
CA CYS A 214 5.27 -2.88 -16.80
C CYS A 214 4.88 -4.26 -17.35
N HIS A 215 5.11 -4.49 -18.66
CA HIS A 215 4.82 -5.79 -19.32
C HIS A 215 5.69 -6.90 -18.75
N LEU A 216 6.98 -6.63 -18.50
CA LEU A 216 7.92 -7.60 -17.97
C LEU A 216 7.54 -8.00 -16.53
N ALA A 217 7.23 -7.01 -15.68
CA ALA A 217 6.76 -7.25 -14.33
C ALA A 217 5.46 -8.06 -14.31
N ARG A 218 4.48 -7.65 -15.13
CA ARG A 218 3.20 -8.36 -15.22
C ARG A 218 3.38 -9.81 -15.63
N ARG A 219 4.27 -10.10 -16.60
CA ARG A 219 4.59 -11.47 -17.01
C ARG A 219 5.09 -12.31 -15.84
N TRP A 220 6.01 -11.76 -15.02
CA TRP A 220 6.47 -12.45 -13.83
C TRP A 220 5.33 -12.81 -12.86
N TRP A 221 4.43 -11.85 -12.59
CA TRP A 221 3.31 -12.11 -11.69
C TRP A 221 2.37 -13.20 -12.21
N ILE A 222 2.19 -13.31 -13.52
CA ILE A 222 1.43 -14.41 -14.16
C ILE A 222 2.18 -15.75 -13.98
N GLU A 223 3.45 -15.78 -14.32
CA GLU A 223 4.26 -17.01 -14.33
C GLU A 223 4.59 -17.54 -12.93
N SER A 224 4.55 -16.69 -11.92
CA SER A 224 4.85 -17.02 -10.53
C SER A 224 3.64 -17.37 -9.70
N GLN A 225 2.41 -17.16 -10.20
CA GLN A 225 1.17 -17.54 -9.52
C GLN A 225 1.07 -19.07 -9.38
N GLY A 226 0.50 -19.51 -8.26
CA GLY A 226 0.31 -20.94 -7.98
C GLY A 226 -0.73 -21.60 -8.85
N ALA A 227 -0.80 -22.92 -8.76
CA ALA A 227 -1.85 -23.69 -9.40
C ALA A 227 -3.23 -23.32 -8.82
N ASP A 228 -4.26 -23.52 -9.62
CA ASP A 228 -5.64 -23.37 -9.19
C ASP A 228 -5.98 -24.43 -8.14
N GLU A 229 -6.62 -24.00 -7.06
CA GLU A 229 -7.15 -24.89 -6.04
C GLU A 229 -8.52 -25.41 -6.53
N ALA A 230 -8.50 -26.32 -7.52
CA ALA A 230 -9.66 -26.75 -8.31
C ALA A 230 -10.86 -27.26 -7.49
N ASP A 231 -10.63 -27.78 -6.28
CA ASP A 231 -11.68 -28.23 -5.36
C ASP A 231 -12.21 -27.12 -4.41
N ALA A 232 -11.70 -25.90 -4.62
CA ALA A 232 -12.14 -24.77 -3.84
C ALA A 232 -13.57 -24.41 -4.20
N LYS A 233 -14.51 -24.73 -3.34
CA LYS A 233 -15.82 -24.06 -3.36
C LYS A 233 -15.58 -22.59 -3.11
N VAL A 234 -15.47 -21.81 -4.16
CA VAL A 234 -15.43 -20.36 -4.08
C VAL A 234 -16.81 -19.94 -3.57
N GLY A 235 -16.83 -19.15 -2.49
CA GLY A 235 -18.10 -18.65 -1.93
C GLY A 235 -18.87 -17.84 -2.99
N LYS A 236 -20.15 -17.58 -2.71
CA LYS A 236 -21.03 -16.77 -3.58
C LYS A 236 -20.50 -15.34 -3.85
N ASP A 237 -19.54 -14.88 -3.02
CA ASP A 237 -18.89 -13.57 -3.13
C ASP A 237 -17.57 -13.60 -3.93
N ALA A 238 -17.34 -14.67 -4.71
CA ALA A 238 -16.18 -14.76 -5.59
C ALA A 238 -16.23 -13.68 -6.68
N VAL A 239 -15.07 -13.13 -7.00
CA VAL A 239 -14.90 -12.16 -8.09
C VAL A 239 -14.49 -12.85 -9.40
N GLY A 240 -14.67 -12.16 -10.54
CA GLY A 240 -14.35 -12.72 -11.84
C GLY A 240 -15.34 -13.81 -12.28
N THR A 241 -16.58 -13.75 -11.78
CA THR A 241 -17.67 -14.66 -12.12
C THR A 241 -18.46 -14.16 -13.33
N GLY A 242 -18.97 -15.08 -14.14
CA GLY A 242 -19.83 -14.76 -15.28
C GLY A 242 -20.42 -16.04 -15.91
N PRO A 243 -21.33 -15.95 -16.88
CA PRO A 243 -21.87 -17.12 -17.54
C PRO A 243 -20.74 -17.99 -18.15
N GLY A 244 -20.63 -19.22 -17.66
CA GLY A 244 -19.60 -20.18 -18.14
C GLY A 244 -18.18 -19.93 -17.62
N VAL A 245 -17.99 -19.01 -16.67
CA VAL A 245 -16.69 -18.75 -16.04
C VAL A 245 -16.63 -19.40 -14.65
N THR A 246 -15.68 -20.33 -14.47
CA THR A 246 -15.35 -20.86 -13.15
C THR A 246 -14.29 -19.94 -12.50
N PRO A 247 -14.58 -19.30 -11.36
CA PRO A 247 -13.61 -18.46 -10.69
C PRO A 247 -12.44 -19.31 -10.17
N LYS A 248 -11.23 -18.83 -10.39
CA LYS A 248 -10.01 -19.48 -9.91
C LYS A 248 -9.60 -18.99 -8.54
N VAL A 249 -8.86 -19.84 -7.81
CA VAL A 249 -8.29 -19.56 -6.48
C VAL A 249 -6.79 -19.83 -6.54
N GLN A 250 -5.98 -18.78 -6.71
CA GLN A 250 -4.54 -18.91 -6.92
C GLN A 250 -3.81 -17.80 -6.16
N GLY A 251 -2.79 -18.16 -5.39
CA GLY A 251 -1.99 -17.19 -4.62
C GLY A 251 -0.53 -17.17 -5.06
N TRP A 252 0.29 -16.44 -4.31
CA TRP A 252 1.72 -16.25 -4.55
C TRP A 252 2.57 -16.60 -3.34
N ASN A 253 3.84 -16.97 -3.62
CA ASN A 253 4.88 -17.17 -2.65
C ASN A 253 5.95 -16.07 -2.77
N TYR A 254 7.02 -16.15 -1.98
CA TYR A 254 8.17 -15.23 -1.99
C TYR A 254 8.90 -15.22 -3.34
N THR A 255 8.95 -16.38 -3.97
CA THR A 255 9.42 -16.57 -5.34
C THR A 255 8.31 -17.24 -6.16
N LYS A 256 8.63 -18.08 -7.14
CA LYS A 256 7.64 -18.86 -7.86
C LYS A 256 7.00 -19.90 -6.94
N VAL A 257 5.68 -20.05 -6.97
CA VAL A 257 4.97 -21.09 -6.22
C VAL A 257 5.43 -22.47 -6.72
N GLY A 258 5.60 -23.38 -5.76
CA GLY A 258 6.14 -24.72 -6.02
C GLY A 258 7.67 -24.81 -6.01
N ALA A 259 8.39 -23.68 -6.07
CA ALA A 259 9.82 -23.69 -5.80
C ALA A 259 10.06 -24.11 -4.34
N GLU A 260 10.98 -25.05 -4.14
CA GLU A 260 11.28 -25.61 -2.81
C GLU A 260 10.06 -26.26 -2.10
N GLY A 261 9.04 -26.69 -2.83
CA GLY A 261 7.84 -27.32 -2.26
C GLY A 261 6.92 -26.39 -1.45
N LYS A 262 7.12 -25.06 -1.51
CA LYS A 262 6.33 -24.10 -0.75
C LYS A 262 5.12 -23.59 -1.55
N GLY A 263 3.95 -23.60 -0.89
CA GLY A 263 2.70 -23.06 -1.43
C GLY A 263 2.56 -21.55 -1.28
N PRO A 264 1.44 -20.98 -1.76
CA PRO A 264 1.10 -19.57 -1.55
C PRO A 264 0.94 -19.26 -0.06
N TYR A 265 1.14 -17.97 0.31
CA TYR A 265 0.84 -17.50 1.65
C TYR A 265 0.39 -16.03 1.67
N HIS A 266 -0.23 -15.64 2.75
CA HIS A 266 -1.01 -14.41 2.91
C HIS A 266 -0.25 -13.14 2.51
N ALA A 267 0.95 -12.92 3.07
CA ALA A 267 1.69 -11.67 2.86
C ALA A 267 2.11 -11.49 1.40
N MET A 268 2.51 -12.57 0.73
CA MET A 268 2.90 -12.48 -0.68
C MET A 268 1.71 -12.41 -1.60
N THR A 269 0.62 -13.14 -1.31
CA THR A 269 -0.60 -13.07 -2.12
C THR A 269 -1.24 -11.67 -2.03
N ALA A 270 -1.35 -11.10 -0.83
CA ALA A 270 -1.88 -9.74 -0.68
C ALA A 270 -0.99 -8.70 -1.39
N GLY A 271 0.33 -8.80 -1.23
CA GLY A 271 1.27 -7.91 -1.93
C GLY A 271 1.20 -8.05 -3.45
N ALA A 272 1.07 -9.28 -3.95
CA ALA A 272 0.96 -9.57 -5.37
C ALA A 272 -0.34 -9.01 -5.99
N VAL A 273 -1.49 -9.17 -5.32
CA VAL A 273 -2.76 -8.56 -5.77
C VAL A 273 -2.58 -7.06 -5.96
N GLY A 274 -2.01 -6.35 -4.97
CA GLY A 274 -1.74 -4.92 -5.10
C GLY A 274 -0.80 -4.59 -6.25
N ALA A 275 0.28 -5.36 -6.43
CA ALA A 275 1.25 -5.14 -7.49
C ALA A 275 0.65 -5.37 -8.89
N VAL A 276 -0.13 -6.45 -9.07
CA VAL A 276 -0.80 -6.73 -10.37
C VAL A 276 -1.79 -5.63 -10.71
N VAL A 277 -2.60 -5.18 -9.75
CA VAL A 277 -3.51 -4.04 -9.95
C VAL A 277 -2.77 -2.80 -10.42
N ILE A 278 -1.62 -2.48 -9.81
CA ILE A 278 -0.80 -1.34 -10.22
C ILE A 278 -0.31 -1.50 -11.66
N PHE A 279 0.22 -2.65 -12.05
CA PHE A 279 0.69 -2.85 -13.43
C PHE A 279 -0.45 -2.87 -14.45
N GLU A 280 -1.62 -3.43 -14.12
CA GLU A 280 -2.82 -3.30 -14.97
C GLU A 280 -3.21 -1.82 -15.15
N TYR A 281 -3.18 -1.03 -14.07
CA TYR A 281 -3.43 0.41 -14.10
C TYR A 281 -2.41 1.15 -14.99
N LEU A 282 -1.10 0.93 -14.80
CA LEU A 282 -0.04 1.56 -15.59
C LEU A 282 -0.14 1.20 -17.08
N LEU A 283 -0.60 -0.02 -17.39
CA LEU A 283 -0.84 -0.50 -18.76
C LEU A 283 -2.18 -0.03 -19.35
N GLY A 284 -2.96 0.76 -18.60
CA GLY A 284 -4.26 1.23 -19.08
C GLY A 284 -5.34 0.15 -19.14
N LYS A 285 -5.21 -0.94 -18.40
CA LYS A 285 -6.13 -2.08 -18.38
C LYS A 285 -7.06 -2.05 -17.17
N ASP A 286 -8.16 -2.79 -17.26
CA ASP A 286 -9.12 -2.95 -16.18
C ASP A 286 -8.81 -4.20 -15.35
N TRP A 287 -8.23 -3.99 -14.18
CA TRP A 287 -7.85 -5.08 -13.27
C TRP A 287 -9.05 -5.88 -12.71
N LYS A 288 -10.26 -5.32 -12.73
CA LYS A 288 -11.47 -6.06 -12.33
C LYS A 288 -11.81 -7.18 -13.32
N LYS A 289 -11.33 -7.07 -14.57
CA LYS A 289 -11.50 -8.08 -15.63
C LYS A 289 -10.29 -9.01 -15.77
N ASP A 290 -9.23 -8.76 -15.00
CA ASP A 290 -8.02 -9.58 -15.08
C ASP A 290 -8.17 -10.85 -14.23
N ASN A 291 -8.07 -12.01 -14.89
CA ASN A 291 -8.24 -13.30 -14.23
C ASN A 291 -7.16 -13.59 -13.18
N ILE A 292 -5.95 -13.06 -13.37
CA ILE A 292 -4.81 -13.26 -12.45
C ILE A 292 -5.07 -12.49 -11.14
N THR A 293 -5.50 -11.25 -11.25
CA THR A 293 -5.91 -10.43 -10.11
C THR A 293 -7.08 -11.08 -9.35
N ASN A 294 -8.13 -11.47 -10.09
CA ASN A 294 -9.33 -12.05 -9.50
C ASN A 294 -9.05 -13.38 -8.78
N ALA A 295 -8.17 -14.22 -9.34
CA ALA A 295 -7.76 -15.47 -8.70
C ALA A 295 -7.04 -15.23 -7.37
N GLY A 296 -6.21 -14.18 -7.28
CA GLY A 296 -5.56 -13.76 -6.04
C GLY A 296 -6.53 -13.22 -5.00
N VAL A 297 -7.51 -12.42 -5.42
CA VAL A 297 -8.59 -11.91 -4.55
C VAL A 297 -9.43 -13.06 -3.98
N ASN A 298 -9.78 -14.04 -4.82
CA ASN A 298 -10.50 -15.23 -4.37
C ASN A 298 -9.67 -16.06 -3.39
N TRP A 299 -8.35 -16.17 -3.61
CA TRP A 299 -7.45 -16.85 -2.67
C TRP A 299 -7.44 -16.16 -1.30
N LEU A 300 -7.36 -14.81 -1.27
CA LEU A 300 -7.44 -14.04 -0.03
C LEU A 300 -8.79 -14.23 0.68
N GLY A 301 -9.87 -14.32 -0.06
CA GLY A 301 -11.20 -14.59 0.50
C GLY A 301 -11.33 -15.99 1.09
N LYS A 302 -10.85 -17.02 0.39
CA LYS A 302 -10.90 -18.40 0.85
C LYS A 302 -10.00 -18.65 2.07
N HIS A 303 -8.82 -18.06 2.08
CA HIS A 303 -7.81 -18.21 3.13
C HIS A 303 -7.75 -17.01 4.06
N PHE A 304 -8.84 -16.24 4.16
CA PHE A 304 -8.84 -15.02 4.94
C PHE A 304 -8.33 -15.25 6.36
N ALA A 305 -7.46 -14.36 6.81
CA ALA A 305 -6.94 -14.39 8.16
C ALA A 305 -6.65 -12.98 8.67
N VAL A 306 -6.87 -12.76 9.95
CA VAL A 306 -6.39 -11.59 10.69
C VAL A 306 -5.42 -12.10 11.75
N ASN A 307 -4.18 -11.62 11.72
CA ASN A 307 -3.11 -12.10 12.60
C ASN A 307 -2.13 -10.98 13.00
N ASP A 308 -1.12 -11.33 13.79
CA ASP A 308 -0.14 -10.38 14.31
C ASP A 308 1.03 -10.08 13.35
N ASN A 309 1.00 -10.63 12.14
CA ASN A 309 1.94 -10.25 11.09
C ASN A 309 1.50 -8.91 10.45
N LEU A 310 1.96 -7.80 11.02
CA LEU A 310 1.56 -6.47 10.59
C LEU A 310 2.07 -6.09 9.19
N TYR A 311 3.14 -6.73 8.72
CA TYR A 311 3.57 -6.64 7.32
C TYR A 311 2.48 -7.21 6.38
N TYR A 312 1.91 -8.36 6.72
CA TYR A 312 0.77 -8.92 6.00
C TYR A 312 -0.47 -8.05 6.11
N MET A 313 -0.80 -7.57 7.32
CA MET A 313 -1.97 -6.73 7.51
C MET A 313 -1.92 -5.47 6.63
N TYR A 314 -0.77 -4.80 6.57
CA TYR A 314 -0.62 -3.66 5.66
C TYR A 314 -0.65 -4.07 4.18
N ALA A 315 -0.15 -5.26 3.81
CA ALA A 315 -0.32 -5.78 2.45
C ALA A 315 -1.79 -6.07 2.11
N LEU A 316 -2.57 -6.57 3.07
CA LEU A 316 -4.02 -6.82 2.93
C LEU A 316 -4.78 -5.49 2.71
N GLU A 317 -4.44 -4.45 3.46
CA GLU A 317 -4.96 -3.09 3.25
C GLU A 317 -4.70 -2.60 1.82
N ARG A 318 -3.45 -2.73 1.34
CA ARG A 318 -3.10 -2.36 -0.02
C ARG A 318 -3.89 -3.15 -1.06
N ALA A 319 -4.04 -4.46 -0.87
CA ALA A 319 -4.84 -5.28 -1.77
C ALA A 319 -6.29 -4.82 -1.83
N GLY A 320 -6.93 -4.56 -0.67
CA GLY A 320 -8.30 -4.08 -0.57
C GLY A 320 -8.50 -2.71 -1.21
N MET A 321 -7.63 -1.75 -0.86
CA MET A 321 -7.70 -0.37 -1.37
C MET A 321 -7.44 -0.29 -2.87
N LEU A 322 -6.41 -0.97 -3.38
CA LEU A 322 -6.03 -0.95 -4.79
C LEU A 322 -7.03 -1.70 -5.67
N TYR A 323 -7.44 -2.88 -5.24
CA TYR A 323 -8.48 -3.61 -5.94
C TYR A 323 -9.82 -2.88 -5.86
N GLY A 324 -10.09 -2.11 -4.82
CA GLY A 324 -11.34 -1.39 -4.57
C GLY A 324 -12.44 -2.34 -4.09
N THR A 325 -12.20 -3.05 -2.97
CA THR A 325 -13.17 -3.92 -2.31
C THR A 325 -13.16 -3.72 -0.80
N GLU A 326 -14.33 -3.76 -0.19
CA GLU A 326 -14.49 -3.77 1.27
C GLU A 326 -14.34 -5.17 1.87
N LYS A 327 -14.44 -6.20 1.03
CA LYS A 327 -14.42 -7.60 1.48
C LYS A 327 -13.50 -8.47 0.65
N PHE A 328 -12.90 -9.45 1.32
CA PHE A 328 -12.33 -10.64 0.70
C PHE A 328 -13.19 -11.84 1.09
N GLY A 329 -13.91 -12.42 0.14
CA GLY A 329 -14.99 -13.34 0.43
C GLY A 329 -16.08 -12.67 1.28
N GLU A 330 -16.48 -13.27 2.39
CA GLU A 330 -17.48 -12.73 3.31
C GLU A 330 -16.89 -11.75 4.35
N HIS A 331 -15.57 -11.65 4.45
CA HIS A 331 -14.84 -10.94 5.49
C HIS A 331 -14.64 -9.44 5.18
N ASP A 332 -15.09 -8.58 6.08
CA ASP A 332 -14.72 -7.16 6.08
C ASP A 332 -13.28 -7.02 6.58
N TRP A 333 -12.34 -6.94 5.65
CA TRP A 333 -10.92 -6.94 5.96
C TRP A 333 -10.50 -5.80 6.86
N TYR A 334 -11.17 -4.63 6.72
CA TYR A 334 -10.80 -3.47 7.51
C TYR A 334 -11.35 -3.54 8.93
N LEU A 335 -12.65 -3.86 9.08
CA LEU A 335 -13.26 -3.93 10.41
C LEU A 335 -12.62 -5.04 11.26
N GLU A 336 -12.41 -6.21 10.68
CA GLU A 336 -11.79 -7.33 11.40
C GLU A 336 -10.32 -7.02 11.73
N GLY A 337 -9.57 -6.45 10.78
CA GLY A 337 -8.17 -6.07 10.98
C GLY A 337 -8.01 -4.93 11.98
N ALA A 338 -8.81 -3.88 11.89
CA ALA A 338 -8.77 -2.75 12.83
C ALA A 338 -9.10 -3.21 14.25
N LYS A 339 -10.10 -4.07 14.43
CA LYS A 339 -10.43 -4.68 15.72
C LYS A 339 -9.20 -5.38 16.31
N ARG A 340 -8.53 -6.23 15.54
CA ARG A 340 -7.33 -6.94 16.01
C ARG A 340 -6.20 -5.97 16.37
N ILE A 341 -5.89 -5.03 15.48
CA ILE A 341 -4.78 -4.10 15.66
C ILE A 341 -5.01 -3.22 16.88
N VAL A 342 -6.20 -2.63 17.06
CA VAL A 342 -6.49 -1.78 18.23
C VAL A 342 -6.37 -2.55 19.54
N HIS A 343 -6.85 -3.80 19.59
CA HIS A 343 -6.79 -4.61 20.81
C HIS A 343 -5.39 -5.15 21.16
N THR A 344 -4.47 -5.17 20.20
CA THR A 344 -3.09 -5.66 20.42
C THR A 344 -2.08 -4.54 20.64
N GLN A 345 -2.53 -3.26 20.70
CA GLN A 345 -1.65 -2.13 21.02
C GLN A 345 -1.14 -2.23 22.46
N LYS A 346 0.16 -2.05 22.66
CA LYS A 346 0.79 -2.01 23.96
C LYS A 346 0.53 -0.68 24.68
N ASP A 347 0.80 -0.64 25.99
CA ASP A 347 0.60 0.56 26.81
C ASP A 347 1.49 1.73 26.38
N ASP A 348 2.69 1.45 25.86
CA ASP A 348 3.62 2.44 25.29
C ASP A 348 3.19 2.98 23.92
N GLY A 349 2.11 2.45 23.36
CA GLY A 349 1.58 2.84 22.04
C GLY A 349 2.15 2.04 20.88
N SER A 350 3.12 1.16 21.11
CA SER A 350 3.72 0.33 20.06
C SER A 350 2.92 -0.92 19.74
N TRP A 351 3.30 -1.58 18.63
CA TRP A 351 2.89 -2.94 18.27
C TRP A 351 4.10 -3.83 18.05
N GLY A 352 3.89 -5.13 18.13
CA GLY A 352 4.89 -6.17 17.87
C GLY A 352 5.16 -7.04 19.10
N ALA A 353 5.47 -8.31 18.86
CA ALA A 353 5.70 -9.32 19.91
C ALA A 353 7.17 -9.41 20.37
N ASN A 354 8.08 -8.60 19.81
CA ASN A 354 9.50 -8.73 20.01
C ASN A 354 10.03 -7.86 21.16
N ALA A 355 11.01 -8.38 21.89
CA ALA A 355 11.77 -7.60 22.85
C ALA A 355 12.73 -6.58 22.17
N VAL A 356 12.86 -6.63 20.84
CA VAL A 356 13.74 -5.75 20.07
C VAL A 356 12.93 -4.52 19.63
N GLU A 357 13.30 -3.36 20.16
CA GLU A 357 12.61 -2.08 19.95
C GLU A 357 12.48 -1.69 18.48
N GLU A 358 13.53 -1.90 17.67
CA GLU A 358 13.51 -1.65 16.21
C GLU A 358 12.41 -2.42 15.48
N LYS A 359 12.16 -3.68 15.86
CA LYS A 359 11.08 -4.47 15.28
C LYS A 359 9.72 -3.95 15.68
N ASN A 360 9.57 -3.40 16.88
CA ASN A 360 8.34 -2.75 17.33
C ASN A 360 8.10 -1.45 16.55
N THR A 361 9.15 -0.69 16.23
CA THR A 361 9.06 0.51 15.38
C THR A 361 8.49 0.18 14.01
N VAL A 362 9.04 -0.81 13.32
CA VAL A 362 8.55 -1.25 12.00
C VAL A 362 7.11 -1.79 12.08
N SER A 363 6.82 -2.60 13.10
CA SER A 363 5.46 -3.12 13.34
C SER A 363 4.46 -2.00 13.62
N THR A 364 4.86 -0.98 14.38
CA THR A 364 4.01 0.18 14.67
C THR A 364 3.71 0.98 13.41
N CYS A 365 4.68 1.14 12.52
CA CYS A 365 4.44 1.76 11.21
C CYS A 365 3.37 1.01 10.41
N PHE A 366 3.49 -0.30 10.27
CA PHE A 366 2.51 -1.09 9.52
C PHE A 366 1.11 -1.05 10.15
N ALA A 367 1.03 -1.08 11.49
CA ALA A 367 -0.25 -0.96 12.19
C ALA A 367 -0.95 0.39 11.90
N ILE A 368 -0.22 1.50 12.02
CA ILE A 368 -0.76 2.84 11.74
C ILE A 368 -1.18 2.95 10.26
N LEU A 369 -0.35 2.50 9.32
CA LEU A 369 -0.66 2.55 7.89
C LEU A 369 -1.91 1.75 7.55
N PHE A 370 -2.11 0.58 8.16
CA PHE A 370 -3.36 -0.18 8.04
C PHE A 370 -4.55 0.62 8.58
N LEU A 371 -4.47 1.10 9.82
CA LEU A 371 -5.56 1.83 10.48
C LEU A 371 -5.94 3.11 9.73
N LYS A 372 -4.99 3.77 9.11
CA LYS A 372 -5.21 4.99 8.30
C LYS A 372 -5.77 4.70 6.91
N LYS A 373 -5.89 3.44 6.48
CA LYS A 373 -6.12 3.10 5.06
C LYS A 373 -5.20 3.93 4.18
N ALA A 374 -3.91 3.79 4.43
CA ALA A 374 -2.88 4.71 3.89
C ALA A 374 -2.73 4.62 2.37
N THR A 375 -3.17 3.52 1.77
CA THR A 375 -3.08 3.33 0.32
C THR A 375 -4.19 4.08 -0.39
N ARG A 376 -3.81 4.99 -1.29
CA ARG A 376 -4.79 5.70 -2.14
C ARG A 376 -5.41 4.74 -3.15
N ALA A 377 -6.72 4.66 -3.18
CA ALA A 377 -7.45 3.90 -4.18
C ALA A 377 -7.14 4.43 -5.60
N ILE A 378 -7.21 3.54 -6.59
CA ILE A 378 -7.08 3.92 -8.00
C ILE A 378 -8.48 4.26 -8.50
N ALA A 379 -8.70 5.51 -8.90
CA ALA A 379 -9.97 5.92 -9.50
C ALA A 379 -10.13 5.30 -10.89
N THR A 380 -11.25 4.62 -11.12
CA THR A 380 -11.55 3.99 -12.41
C THR A 380 -11.96 4.98 -13.50
N GLY A 381 -12.06 6.27 -13.17
CA GLY A 381 -12.56 7.34 -14.05
C GLY A 381 -11.52 8.26 -14.70
N ASP A 382 -10.25 8.19 -14.34
CA ASP A 382 -9.23 9.14 -14.79
C ASP A 382 -8.56 8.78 -16.13
N ARG A 383 -9.23 7.96 -16.94
CA ARG A 383 -8.75 7.68 -18.30
C ARG A 383 -9.43 8.60 -19.30
N LYS A 384 -8.84 9.76 -19.52
CA LYS A 384 -9.01 10.54 -20.75
C LYS A 384 -7.64 10.90 -21.31
#